data_4ba735807953db28fd02c8b3781eedb4
#
_entry.id   4ba735807953db28fd02c8b3781eedb4
#
_cell.length_a   1.000
_cell.length_b   1.000
_cell.length_c   1.000
_cell.angle_alpha   90.00
_cell.angle_beta   90.00
_cell.angle_gamma   90.00
#
_symmetry.space_group_name_H-M   'P 1'
#
loop_
_entity.id
_entity.type
_entity.pdbx_description
1 polymer ?
#
loop_
_entity_poly.entity_id
_entity_poly.type
_entity_poly.pdbx_seq_one_letter_code
_entity_poly.pdbx_strand_id
1 'polypeptide(L)'
;MEHAGPMTIRICHLYPSLLSVAGDRGNLLALTRRCAWRGIGTSVTEADVGVTPDFSQFDLILLHGGQDCEMRVAARDLGTKAGSLREAIEADAVVLAVCAGYQLLARYYAPVDGEPITGIGVLDAVTEGGGTRFMSHIAVGCDLGQGRQRTLVGFENHSGRTYLGPGADPLGRVIAGSGNNGEDGTEGARYREVYATYLHGPVLPKNPWLTDHLISRALLHRYRDAGTPDALEALEDQTETEAHTAALRLACRPAGRRRAATAALPRWWRAGSQRPAAVDLAAGDDQATGAGMAWTSR
;
A
#
# COMPACT_ATOMS: atom_id res chain seq x y z
N MET A 1 -33.05 24.36 6.54
CA MET A 1 -31.92 23.39 6.49
C MET A 1 -31.59 23.20 5.03
N GLU A 2 -30.52 23.83 4.55
CA GLU A 2 -30.03 23.61 3.18
C GLU A 2 -29.67 22.14 3.06
N HIS A 3 -30.18 21.46 2.05
CA HIS A 3 -29.79 20.11 1.71
C HIS A 3 -28.33 20.16 1.28
N ALA A 4 -27.43 19.80 2.19
CA ALA A 4 -26.05 19.51 1.80
C ALA A 4 -26.11 18.46 0.69
N GLY A 5 -25.53 18.74 -0.47
CA GLY A 5 -25.46 17.79 -1.58
C GLY A 5 -24.77 16.49 -1.14
N PRO A 6 -24.85 15.42 -1.93
CA PRO A 6 -24.26 14.13 -1.54
C PRO A 6 -22.76 14.29 -1.25
N MET A 7 -22.33 13.78 -0.09
CA MET A 7 -20.90 13.77 0.27
C MET A 7 -20.06 13.01 -0.76
N THR A 8 -18.86 13.47 -1.01
CA THR A 8 -17.94 12.86 -1.99
C THR A 8 -16.53 12.76 -1.41
N ILE A 9 -15.77 11.73 -1.74
CA ILE A 9 -14.34 11.57 -1.41
C ILE A 9 -13.54 11.50 -2.71
N ARG A 10 -12.47 12.27 -2.81
CA ARG A 10 -11.52 12.24 -3.93
C ARG A 10 -10.34 11.35 -3.54
N ILE A 11 -10.12 10.30 -4.34
CA ILE A 11 -9.09 9.29 -4.08
C ILE A 11 -8.01 9.41 -5.15
N CYS A 12 -6.75 9.56 -4.75
CA CYS A 12 -5.59 9.42 -5.62
C CYS A 12 -5.02 8.00 -5.48
N HIS A 13 -4.93 7.26 -6.57
CA HIS A 13 -4.26 5.96 -6.62
C HIS A 13 -2.91 6.13 -7.33
N LEU A 14 -1.83 6.11 -6.55
CA LEU A 14 -0.47 6.29 -7.06
C LEU A 14 0.08 4.98 -7.60
N TYR A 15 0.64 5.06 -8.79
CA TYR A 15 1.36 3.99 -9.50
C TYR A 15 0.58 2.68 -9.65
N PRO A 16 -0.71 2.71 -10.06
CA PRO A 16 -1.50 1.47 -10.19
C PRO A 16 -0.95 0.48 -11.21
N SER A 17 -0.17 0.94 -12.19
CA SER A 17 0.48 0.06 -13.17
C SER A 17 1.75 -0.61 -12.64
N LEU A 18 2.42 -0.05 -11.64
CA LEU A 18 3.66 -0.55 -11.04
C LEU A 18 3.44 -1.20 -9.68
N LEU A 19 2.62 -0.58 -8.84
CA LEU A 19 2.44 -0.94 -7.43
C LEU A 19 1.02 -1.46 -7.20
N SER A 20 0.75 -2.70 -7.59
CA SER A 20 -0.56 -3.34 -7.41
C SER A 20 -0.46 -4.86 -7.28
N VAL A 21 0.54 -5.33 -6.52
CA VAL A 21 0.73 -6.77 -6.28
C VAL A 21 -0.18 -7.30 -5.17
N ALA A 22 -0.27 -8.62 -5.07
CA ALA A 22 -0.99 -9.34 -4.01
C ALA A 22 -2.49 -8.97 -3.86
N GLY A 23 -3.11 -8.46 -4.93
CA GLY A 23 -4.54 -8.09 -4.95
C GLY A 23 -4.84 -6.76 -4.25
N ASP A 24 -3.85 -5.91 -3.98
CA ASP A 24 -4.00 -4.65 -3.24
C ASP A 24 -4.99 -3.67 -3.89
N ARG A 25 -5.28 -3.81 -5.20
CA ARG A 25 -6.40 -3.11 -5.86
C ARG A 25 -7.76 -3.36 -5.18
N GLY A 26 -7.90 -4.46 -4.45
CA GLY A 26 -9.07 -4.75 -3.61
C GLY A 26 -9.26 -3.73 -2.48
N ASN A 27 -8.22 -3.00 -2.06
CA ASN A 27 -8.36 -1.91 -1.09
C ASN A 27 -9.16 -0.75 -1.67
N LEU A 28 -8.85 -0.33 -2.90
CA LEU A 28 -9.62 0.70 -3.60
C LEU A 28 -11.08 0.27 -3.81
N LEU A 29 -11.29 -1.01 -4.18
CA LEU A 29 -12.64 -1.55 -4.37
C LEU A 29 -13.43 -1.55 -3.05
N ALA A 30 -12.83 -1.94 -1.94
CA ALA A 30 -13.48 -1.90 -0.63
C ALA A 30 -13.89 -0.49 -0.24
N LEU A 31 -12.99 0.50 -0.39
CA LEU A 31 -13.28 1.92 -0.11
C LEU A 31 -14.46 2.42 -0.94
N THR A 32 -14.39 2.26 -2.26
CA THR A 32 -15.41 2.80 -3.18
C THR A 32 -16.77 2.12 -2.99
N ARG A 33 -16.81 0.81 -2.72
CA ARG A 33 -18.05 0.08 -2.47
C ARG A 33 -18.69 0.47 -1.14
N ARG A 34 -17.90 0.57 -0.07
CA ARG A 34 -18.42 0.97 1.25
C ARG A 34 -18.89 2.43 1.27
N CYS A 35 -18.29 3.31 0.48
CA CYS A 35 -18.79 4.64 0.22
C CYS A 35 -20.14 4.59 -0.51
N ALA A 36 -20.22 3.87 -1.63
CA ALA A 36 -21.41 3.76 -2.45
C ALA A 36 -22.61 3.19 -1.67
N TRP A 37 -22.40 2.19 -0.82
CA TRP A 37 -23.45 1.61 0.04
C TRP A 37 -24.03 2.61 1.06
N ARG A 38 -23.28 3.70 1.34
CA ARG A 38 -23.72 4.80 2.22
C ARG A 38 -24.17 6.05 1.46
N GLY A 39 -24.32 5.97 0.14
CA GLY A 39 -24.64 7.15 -0.69
C GLY A 39 -23.52 8.20 -0.77
N ILE A 40 -22.28 7.83 -0.39
CA ILE A 40 -21.10 8.68 -0.51
C ILE A 40 -20.52 8.50 -1.91
N GLY A 41 -20.39 9.59 -2.67
CA GLY A 41 -19.73 9.60 -3.97
C GLY A 41 -18.23 9.39 -3.85
N THR A 42 -17.61 8.80 -4.86
CA THR A 42 -16.15 8.71 -4.96
C THR A 42 -15.69 9.10 -6.34
N SER A 43 -14.62 9.91 -6.42
CA SER A 43 -13.88 10.10 -7.66
C SER A 43 -12.46 9.55 -7.49
N VAL A 44 -12.03 8.72 -8.44
CA VAL A 44 -10.71 8.08 -8.40
C VAL A 44 -9.87 8.65 -9.53
N THR A 45 -8.69 9.15 -9.18
CA THR A 45 -7.66 9.59 -10.13
C THR A 45 -6.46 8.66 -10.01
N GLU A 46 -6.12 8.00 -11.09
CA GLU A 46 -4.90 7.20 -11.19
C GLU A 46 -3.74 8.10 -11.62
N ALA A 47 -2.62 8.02 -10.92
CA ALA A 47 -1.42 8.82 -11.20
C ALA A 47 -0.19 7.91 -11.28
N ASP A 48 0.17 7.54 -12.50
CA ASP A 48 1.37 6.78 -12.81
C ASP A 48 2.62 7.68 -12.96
N VAL A 49 3.74 7.08 -13.35
CA VAL A 49 5.01 7.77 -13.60
C VAL A 49 4.81 8.90 -14.60
N GLY A 50 5.38 10.07 -14.31
CA GLY A 50 5.27 11.26 -15.14
C GLY A 50 3.98 12.06 -14.96
N VAL A 51 2.98 11.54 -14.24
CA VAL A 51 1.76 12.28 -13.88
C VAL A 51 1.95 12.93 -12.51
N THR A 52 1.90 14.26 -12.44
CA THR A 52 2.00 15.00 -11.17
C THR A 52 0.62 15.56 -10.80
N PRO A 53 -0.14 14.87 -9.93
CA PRO A 53 -1.42 15.37 -9.47
C PRO A 53 -1.23 16.53 -8.47
N ASP A 54 -2.21 17.41 -8.39
CA ASP A 54 -2.31 18.35 -7.27
C ASP A 54 -2.84 17.59 -6.04
N PHE A 55 -1.94 17.20 -5.14
CA PHE A 55 -2.30 16.41 -3.96
C PHE A 55 -3.25 17.13 -3.00
N SER A 56 -3.30 18.45 -3.01
CA SER A 56 -4.25 19.23 -2.19
C SER A 56 -5.72 18.98 -2.55
N GLN A 57 -5.96 18.40 -3.72
CA GLN A 57 -7.31 18.07 -4.19
C GLN A 57 -7.83 16.72 -3.70
N PHE A 58 -7.00 15.90 -3.04
CA PHE A 58 -7.39 14.55 -2.64
C PHE A 58 -7.57 14.43 -1.14
N ASP A 59 -8.57 13.66 -0.76
CA ASP A 59 -8.93 13.38 0.61
C ASP A 59 -8.29 12.07 1.10
N LEU A 60 -8.02 11.15 0.15
CA LEU A 60 -7.40 9.86 0.41
C LEU A 60 -6.44 9.48 -0.71
N ILE A 61 -5.24 9.01 -0.33
CA ILE A 61 -4.17 8.64 -1.25
C ILE A 61 -3.81 7.16 -0.99
N LEU A 62 -3.75 6.37 -2.04
CA LEU A 62 -3.37 4.95 -1.98
C LEU A 62 -2.01 4.73 -2.64
N LEU A 63 -1.12 4.05 -1.93
CA LEU A 63 0.20 3.64 -2.40
C LEU A 63 0.41 2.17 -2.02
N HIS A 64 0.39 1.28 -3.00
CA HIS A 64 0.33 -0.16 -2.76
C HIS A 64 1.68 -0.86 -2.86
N GLY A 65 1.67 -2.20 -2.77
CA GLY A 65 2.84 -3.05 -2.85
C GLY A 65 3.37 -3.23 -4.27
N GLY A 66 4.68 -3.46 -4.39
CA GLY A 66 5.37 -3.72 -5.64
C GLY A 66 6.63 -4.56 -5.43
N GLN A 67 7.30 -4.93 -6.52
CA GLN A 67 8.61 -5.55 -6.48
C GLN A 67 9.70 -4.48 -6.53
N ASP A 68 10.95 -4.83 -6.20
CA ASP A 68 12.06 -3.87 -6.09
C ASP A 68 12.35 -3.13 -7.40
N CYS A 69 12.16 -3.78 -8.57
CA CYS A 69 12.37 -3.14 -9.88
C CYS A 69 11.33 -2.04 -10.14
N GLU A 70 10.05 -2.30 -9.93
CA GLU A 70 8.98 -1.32 -10.09
C GLU A 70 9.08 -0.24 -9.02
N MET A 71 9.42 -0.62 -7.80
CA MET A 71 9.61 0.31 -6.69
C MET A 71 10.73 1.33 -6.96
N ARG A 72 11.84 0.92 -7.62
CA ARG A 72 12.91 1.86 -8.02
C ARG A 72 12.42 2.91 -9.01
N VAL A 73 11.56 2.52 -9.95
CA VAL A 73 10.97 3.46 -10.92
C VAL A 73 10.03 4.42 -10.20
N ALA A 74 9.15 3.88 -9.37
CA ALA A 74 8.21 4.68 -8.57
C ALA A 74 8.94 5.64 -7.61
N ALA A 75 10.02 5.20 -6.96
CA ALA A 75 10.82 6.02 -6.04
C ALA A 75 11.40 7.27 -6.68
N ARG A 76 11.96 7.13 -7.89
CA ARG A 76 12.54 8.26 -8.63
C ARG A 76 11.48 9.31 -8.97
N ASP A 77 10.35 8.86 -9.44
CA ASP A 77 9.24 9.73 -9.82
C ASP A 77 8.57 10.34 -8.57
N LEU A 78 8.37 9.56 -7.51
CA LEU A 78 7.81 10.03 -6.24
C LEU A 78 8.71 11.11 -5.59
N GLY A 79 10.03 11.00 -5.74
CA GLY A 79 10.98 12.01 -5.29
C GLY A 79 10.69 13.39 -5.87
N THR A 80 10.23 13.47 -7.13
CA THR A 80 9.85 14.74 -7.78
C THR A 80 8.55 15.32 -7.24
N LYS A 81 7.70 14.50 -6.63
CA LYS A 81 6.38 14.83 -6.09
C LYS A 81 6.40 14.97 -4.55
N ALA A 82 7.56 14.71 -3.92
CA ALA A 82 7.67 14.58 -2.47
C ALA A 82 7.22 15.84 -1.71
N GLY A 83 7.50 17.03 -2.25
CA GLY A 83 7.10 18.30 -1.62
C GLY A 83 5.59 18.42 -1.49
N SER A 84 4.87 18.34 -2.61
CA SER A 84 3.42 18.48 -2.65
C SER A 84 2.67 17.35 -1.94
N LEU A 85 3.19 16.10 -2.00
CA LEU A 85 2.62 14.99 -1.22
C LEU A 85 2.80 15.21 0.28
N ARG A 86 3.97 15.69 0.70
CA ARG A 86 4.22 16.02 2.12
C ARG A 86 3.29 17.14 2.59
N GLU A 87 3.11 18.21 1.82
CA GLU A 87 2.18 19.29 2.14
C GLU A 87 0.75 18.77 2.32
N ALA A 88 0.27 17.88 1.46
CA ALA A 88 -1.05 17.27 1.60
C ALA A 88 -1.15 16.41 2.89
N ILE A 89 -0.11 15.64 3.22
CA ILE A 89 -0.04 14.85 4.46
C ILE A 89 -0.05 15.78 5.69
N GLU A 90 0.69 16.86 5.66
CA GLU A 90 0.70 17.86 6.75
C GLU A 90 -0.66 18.57 6.90
N ALA A 91 -1.45 18.63 5.83
CA ALA A 91 -2.83 19.10 5.84
C ALA A 91 -3.85 18.03 6.24
N ASP A 92 -3.41 16.86 6.72
CA ASP A 92 -4.22 15.72 7.17
C ASP A 92 -4.93 14.94 6.04
N ALA A 93 -4.43 14.98 4.81
CA ALA A 93 -4.87 14.04 3.79
C ALA A 93 -4.59 12.60 4.24
N VAL A 94 -5.57 11.72 4.07
CA VAL A 94 -5.46 10.32 4.50
C VAL A 94 -4.58 9.54 3.54
N VAL A 95 -3.62 8.77 4.04
CA VAL A 95 -2.77 7.91 3.21
C VAL A 95 -2.81 6.47 3.71
N LEU A 96 -3.13 5.53 2.81
CA LEU A 96 -2.89 4.11 3.05
C LEU A 96 -1.71 3.66 2.20
N ALA A 97 -0.64 3.23 2.86
CA ALA A 97 0.58 2.75 2.22
C ALA A 97 0.84 1.27 2.57
N VAL A 98 0.96 0.42 1.56
CA VAL A 98 1.14 -1.02 1.75
C VAL A 98 2.49 -1.47 1.20
N CYS A 99 3.29 -2.17 2.00
CA CYS A 99 4.55 -2.83 1.63
C CYS A 99 5.55 -1.89 0.93
N ALA A 100 5.71 -1.96 -0.41
CA ALA A 100 6.56 -1.03 -1.14
C ALA A 100 6.14 0.43 -0.92
N GLY A 101 4.83 0.71 -0.88
CA GLY A 101 4.32 2.04 -0.55
C GLY A 101 4.75 2.51 0.83
N TYR A 102 4.74 1.63 1.83
CA TYR A 102 5.26 1.91 3.16
C TYR A 102 6.74 2.29 3.12
N GLN A 103 7.55 1.48 2.41
CA GLN A 103 9.00 1.71 2.27
C GLN A 103 9.32 3.00 1.52
N LEU A 104 8.51 3.37 0.52
CA LEU A 104 8.67 4.61 -0.24
C LEU A 104 8.33 5.87 0.58
N LEU A 105 7.44 5.76 1.56
CA LEU A 105 7.16 6.85 2.51
C LEU A 105 8.21 6.97 3.62
N ALA A 106 8.97 5.90 3.91
CA ALA A 106 10.08 5.89 4.85
C ALA A 106 11.30 6.64 4.29
N ARG A 107 12.41 6.68 5.02
CA ARG A 107 13.65 7.36 4.62
C ARG A 107 14.32 6.62 3.46
N TYR A 108 14.48 5.30 3.58
CA TYR A 108 15.05 4.44 2.55
C TYR A 108 14.70 2.97 2.78
N TYR A 109 14.87 2.18 1.72
CA TYR A 109 14.97 0.73 1.77
C TYR A 109 16.31 0.29 1.19
N ALA A 110 17.13 -0.42 1.98
CA ALA A 110 18.39 -1.04 1.55
C ALA A 110 18.15 -2.54 1.34
N PRO A 111 17.96 -3.03 0.10
CA PRO A 111 17.80 -4.45 -0.16
C PRO A 111 19.11 -5.22 0.12
N VAL A 112 19.02 -6.55 0.32
CA VAL A 112 20.23 -7.41 0.50
C VAL A 112 21.17 -7.28 -0.69
N ASP A 113 20.60 -7.22 -1.90
CA ASP A 113 21.34 -7.09 -3.14
C ASP A 113 20.90 -5.81 -3.89
N GLY A 114 21.87 -5.04 -4.34
CA GLY A 114 21.66 -3.83 -5.14
C GLY A 114 21.70 -2.54 -4.32
N GLU A 115 21.54 -1.42 -5.04
CA GLU A 115 21.59 -0.08 -4.46
C GLU A 115 20.38 0.21 -3.57
N PRO A 116 20.56 0.99 -2.50
CA PRO A 116 19.43 1.49 -1.70
C PRO A 116 18.42 2.25 -2.54
N ILE A 117 17.16 2.13 -2.15
CA ILE A 117 16.03 2.86 -2.73
C ILE A 117 15.67 3.99 -1.76
N THR A 118 15.90 5.22 -2.18
CA THR A 118 15.58 6.39 -1.38
C THR A 118 14.07 6.62 -1.35
N GLY A 119 13.49 6.67 -0.16
CA GLY A 119 12.12 7.08 0.05
C GLY A 119 11.98 8.59 0.22
N ILE A 120 10.77 9.05 0.46
CA ILE A 120 10.51 10.51 0.62
C ILE A 120 10.60 10.98 2.08
N GLY A 121 10.84 10.11 3.05
CA GLY A 121 11.09 10.46 4.45
C GLY A 121 9.92 11.14 5.16
N VAL A 122 8.69 10.82 4.80
CA VAL A 122 7.49 11.23 5.56
C VAL A 122 7.40 10.46 6.87
N LEU A 123 7.68 9.16 6.80
CA LEU A 123 7.75 8.30 7.98
C LEU A 123 9.19 8.28 8.51
N ASP A 124 9.35 8.50 9.80
CA ASP A 124 10.62 8.31 10.49
C ASP A 124 10.88 6.80 10.67
N ALA A 125 11.27 6.16 9.59
CA ALA A 125 11.54 4.74 9.52
C ALA A 125 12.61 4.44 8.48
N VAL A 126 13.29 3.33 8.66
CA VAL A 126 14.25 2.77 7.68
C VAL A 126 13.95 1.30 7.48
N THR A 127 14.20 0.79 6.29
CA THR A 127 14.04 -0.63 5.98
C THR A 127 15.34 -1.22 5.49
N GLU A 128 15.78 -2.30 6.13
CA GLU A 128 16.95 -3.09 5.77
C GLU A 128 16.51 -4.44 5.18
N GLY A 129 17.20 -4.91 4.16
CA GLY A 129 16.94 -6.21 3.57
C GLY A 129 17.28 -7.35 4.53
N GLY A 130 16.34 -8.24 4.79
CA GLY A 130 16.56 -9.43 5.62
C GLY A 130 16.92 -10.66 4.81
N GLY A 131 17.76 -11.55 5.37
CA GLY A 131 18.17 -12.79 4.73
C GLY A 131 17.07 -13.83 4.53
N THR A 132 15.93 -13.67 5.21
CA THR A 132 14.75 -14.53 5.07
C THR A 132 13.51 -13.70 4.77
N ARG A 133 12.59 -14.24 3.98
CA ARG A 133 11.33 -13.59 3.67
C ARG A 133 10.28 -13.95 4.71
N PHE A 134 9.61 -12.96 5.30
CA PHE A 134 8.42 -13.20 6.11
C PHE A 134 7.24 -13.46 5.18
N MET A 135 6.61 -14.61 5.36
CA MET A 135 5.51 -15.07 4.51
C MET A 135 4.54 -15.89 5.35
N SER A 136 3.60 -15.21 6.00
CA SER A 136 2.63 -15.86 6.88
C SER A 136 1.34 -15.06 7.06
N HIS A 137 0.31 -15.71 7.62
CA HIS A 137 -0.82 -14.97 8.17
C HIS A 137 -0.36 -14.17 9.38
N ILE A 138 -0.84 -12.94 9.50
CA ILE A 138 -0.50 -12.02 10.59
C ILE A 138 -1.78 -11.50 11.24
N ALA A 139 -1.71 -11.33 12.55
CA ALA A 139 -2.72 -10.66 13.36
C ALA A 139 -2.06 -9.59 14.23
N VAL A 140 -2.67 -8.42 14.30
CA VAL A 140 -2.14 -7.22 14.96
C VAL A 140 -3.20 -6.60 15.82
N GLY A 141 -2.85 -6.22 17.06
CA GLY A 141 -3.68 -5.39 17.92
C GLY A 141 -3.42 -3.91 17.60
N CYS A 142 -4.47 -3.16 17.33
CA CYS A 142 -4.39 -1.78 16.88
C CYS A 142 -5.39 -0.89 17.63
N ASP A 143 -4.94 0.29 18.08
CA ASP A 143 -5.80 1.37 18.58
C ASP A 143 -5.46 2.65 17.81
N LEU A 144 -6.45 3.18 17.08
CA LEU A 144 -6.31 4.40 16.30
C LEU A 144 -6.80 5.65 17.06
N GLY A 145 -6.64 5.66 18.38
CA GLY A 145 -6.99 6.82 19.22
C GLY A 145 -8.46 6.88 19.64
N GLN A 146 -9.20 5.78 19.46
CA GLN A 146 -10.60 5.68 19.89
C GLN A 146 -10.77 5.03 21.27
N GLY A 147 -9.64 4.73 21.97
CA GLY A 147 -9.65 4.05 23.27
C GLY A 147 -10.19 2.62 23.20
N ARG A 148 -10.29 2.05 22.00
CA ARG A 148 -10.80 0.70 21.76
C ARG A 148 -9.81 -0.08 20.92
N GLN A 149 -9.17 -1.06 21.54
CA GLN A 149 -8.30 -1.98 20.84
C GLN A 149 -9.12 -2.89 19.89
N ARG A 150 -8.68 -2.97 18.63
CA ARG A 150 -9.24 -3.83 17.60
C ARG A 150 -8.15 -4.68 16.98
N THR A 151 -8.52 -5.75 16.27
CA THR A 151 -7.57 -6.58 15.54
C THR A 151 -7.56 -6.21 14.07
N LEU A 152 -6.36 -6.21 13.48
CA LEU A 152 -6.12 -6.23 12.04
C LEU A 152 -5.62 -7.61 11.65
N VAL A 153 -6.06 -8.10 10.50
CA VAL A 153 -5.59 -9.37 9.94
C VAL A 153 -5.15 -9.19 8.50
N GLY A 154 -4.15 -9.96 8.09
CA GLY A 154 -3.62 -9.91 6.74
C GLY A 154 -2.67 -11.05 6.46
N PHE A 155 -1.89 -10.88 5.41
CA PHE A 155 -0.82 -11.78 5.03
C PHE A 155 0.46 -10.96 4.82
N GLU A 156 1.48 -11.21 5.64
CA GLU A 156 2.79 -10.59 5.46
C GLU A 156 3.58 -11.31 4.35
N ASN A 157 4.20 -10.55 3.46
CA ASN A 157 5.01 -11.09 2.38
C ASN A 157 6.13 -10.10 2.00
N HIS A 158 7.15 -10.00 2.85
CA HIS A 158 8.25 -9.08 2.66
C HIS A 158 9.58 -9.63 3.17
N SER A 159 10.70 -9.18 2.60
CA SER A 159 12.06 -9.45 3.06
C SER A 159 12.65 -8.27 3.85
N GLY A 160 12.10 -7.08 3.71
CA GLY A 160 12.54 -5.91 4.46
C GLY A 160 12.29 -6.06 5.96
N ARG A 161 13.18 -5.47 6.75
CA ARG A 161 13.07 -5.28 8.20
C ARG A 161 12.96 -3.80 8.45
N THR A 162 11.81 -3.35 8.92
CA THR A 162 11.57 -1.92 9.15
C THR A 162 11.76 -1.60 10.62
N TYR A 163 12.54 -0.57 10.86
CA TYR A 163 12.83 -0.03 12.17
C TYR A 163 12.28 1.40 12.24
N LEU A 164 11.43 1.65 13.24
CA LEU A 164 10.81 2.96 13.45
C LEU A 164 11.78 3.85 14.25
N GLY A 165 11.88 5.10 13.84
CA GLY A 165 12.49 6.16 14.62
C GLY A 165 11.50 6.78 15.61
N PRO A 166 11.97 7.72 16.46
CA PRO A 166 11.13 8.35 17.49
C PRO A 166 9.99 9.23 16.95
N GLY A 167 10.05 9.59 15.67
CA GLY A 167 9.03 10.41 15.01
C GLY A 167 7.89 9.62 14.35
N ALA A 168 7.86 8.30 14.51
CA ALA A 168 6.80 7.45 13.97
C ALA A 168 6.28 6.48 15.03
N ASP A 169 4.97 6.40 15.17
CA ASP A 169 4.32 5.40 16.00
C ASP A 169 4.09 4.10 15.19
N PRO A 170 4.11 2.91 15.80
CA PRO A 170 3.65 1.72 15.12
C PRO A 170 2.15 1.80 14.83
N LEU A 171 1.71 1.23 13.70
CA LEU A 171 0.28 1.05 13.43
C LEU A 171 -0.36 0.13 14.47
N GLY A 172 0.37 -0.90 14.91
CA GLY A 172 -0.09 -1.78 15.96
C GLY A 172 0.98 -2.71 16.53
N ARG A 173 0.54 -3.62 17.41
CA ARG A 173 1.37 -4.64 18.05
C ARG A 173 1.03 -6.02 17.50
N VAL A 174 2.06 -6.79 17.17
CA VAL A 174 1.91 -8.14 16.63
C VAL A 174 1.31 -9.06 17.70
N ILE A 175 0.21 -9.72 17.36
CA ILE A 175 -0.39 -10.82 18.15
C ILE A 175 0.15 -12.16 17.63
N ALA A 176 0.25 -12.29 16.31
CA ALA A 176 0.81 -13.45 15.64
C ALA A 176 1.37 -13.03 14.27
N GLY A 177 2.52 -13.55 13.88
CA GLY A 177 3.27 -13.13 12.68
C GLY A 177 4.60 -12.50 13.05
N SER A 178 5.23 -11.83 12.10
CA SER A 178 6.56 -11.22 12.25
C SER A 178 6.51 -9.69 12.37
N GLY A 179 5.59 -9.04 11.66
CA GLY A 179 5.45 -7.58 11.67
C GLY A 179 6.62 -6.87 11.00
N ASN A 180 6.99 -5.71 11.49
CA ASN A 180 7.99 -4.83 10.88
C ASN A 180 9.36 -5.51 10.69
N ASN A 181 9.87 -6.21 11.70
CA ASN A 181 11.24 -6.76 11.69
C ASN A 181 11.36 -8.14 12.33
N GLY A 182 10.31 -8.67 12.97
CA GLY A 182 10.29 -9.96 13.65
C GLY A 182 10.90 -9.93 15.05
N GLU A 183 11.28 -8.77 15.56
CA GLU A 183 12.04 -8.63 16.82
C GLU A 183 11.32 -7.78 17.86
N ASP A 184 10.82 -6.58 17.47
CA ASP A 184 10.29 -5.60 18.40
C ASP A 184 8.78 -5.72 18.66
N GLY A 185 8.11 -6.65 17.97
CA GLY A 185 6.67 -6.88 18.08
C GLY A 185 5.80 -5.76 17.56
N THR A 186 6.36 -4.86 16.73
CA THR A 186 5.61 -3.81 16.06
C THR A 186 5.17 -4.22 14.66
N GLU A 187 4.11 -3.61 14.16
CA GLU A 187 3.67 -3.73 12.78
C GLU A 187 3.23 -2.37 12.25
N GLY A 188 3.68 -2.10 11.01
CA GLY A 188 3.37 -0.87 10.31
C GLY A 188 3.91 0.39 10.96
N ALA A 189 3.46 1.54 10.47
CA ALA A 189 3.78 2.85 11.01
C ALA A 189 2.60 3.80 10.88
N ARG A 190 2.54 4.77 11.79
CA ARG A 190 1.61 5.89 11.76
C ARG A 190 2.35 7.21 11.88
N TYR A 191 1.89 8.18 11.11
CA TYR A 191 2.23 9.59 11.24
C TYR A 191 1.04 10.42 10.78
N ARG A 192 0.43 11.22 11.65
CA ARG A 192 -0.82 11.94 11.35
C ARG A 192 -1.90 10.99 10.79
N GLU A 193 -2.38 11.24 9.57
CA GLU A 193 -3.34 10.39 8.87
C GLU A 193 -2.69 9.44 7.85
N VAL A 194 -1.41 9.15 8.01
CA VAL A 194 -0.70 8.12 7.27
C VAL A 194 -0.79 6.80 8.02
N TYR A 195 -1.27 5.78 7.35
CA TYR A 195 -1.41 4.40 7.82
C TYR A 195 -0.60 3.49 6.91
N ALA A 196 0.57 3.08 7.35
CA ALA A 196 1.49 2.24 6.61
C ALA A 196 1.53 0.83 7.20
N THR A 197 1.58 -0.22 6.37
CA THR A 197 1.47 -1.61 6.83
C THR A 197 2.13 -2.59 5.87
N TYR A 198 2.54 -3.76 6.39
CA TYR A 198 2.92 -4.92 5.59
C TYR A 198 1.78 -5.93 5.38
N LEU A 199 0.57 -5.61 5.83
CA LEU A 199 -0.59 -6.49 5.67
C LEU A 199 -1.12 -6.44 4.24
N HIS A 200 -0.97 -7.55 3.54
CA HIS A 200 -1.49 -7.77 2.19
C HIS A 200 -2.77 -8.60 2.17
N GLY A 201 -3.28 -8.78 0.93
CA GLY A 201 -4.21 -9.75 0.52
C GLY A 201 -5.71 -9.47 0.52
N PRO A 202 -6.21 -8.33 0.01
CA PRO A 202 -5.99 -6.94 0.40
C PRO A 202 -6.37 -6.71 1.86
N VAL A 203 -5.82 -5.66 2.51
CA VAL A 203 -6.03 -5.45 3.95
C VAL A 203 -7.46 -4.99 4.28
N LEU A 204 -8.03 -4.09 3.48
CA LEU A 204 -9.29 -3.41 3.81
C LEU A 204 -10.52 -4.32 3.81
N PRO A 205 -10.75 -5.22 2.83
CA PRO A 205 -11.94 -6.09 2.83
C PRO A 205 -12.07 -6.99 4.05
N LYS A 206 -10.96 -7.41 4.66
CA LYS A 206 -10.96 -8.24 5.87
C LYS A 206 -10.97 -7.44 7.17
N ASN A 207 -10.83 -6.14 7.08
CA ASN A 207 -10.79 -5.21 8.21
C ASN A 207 -11.76 -4.05 7.96
N PRO A 208 -13.09 -4.31 7.93
CA PRO A 208 -14.09 -3.32 7.56
C PRO A 208 -14.04 -2.09 8.45
N TRP A 209 -13.74 -2.26 9.74
CA TRP A 209 -13.60 -1.14 10.67
C TRP A 209 -12.44 -0.19 10.29
N LEU A 210 -11.32 -0.71 9.74
CA LEU A 210 -10.22 0.13 9.24
C LEU A 210 -10.67 0.89 7.99
N THR A 211 -11.40 0.21 7.09
CA THR A 211 -11.94 0.86 5.89
C THR A 211 -12.85 2.02 6.27
N ASP A 212 -13.76 1.80 7.22
CA ASP A 212 -14.68 2.83 7.71
C ASP A 212 -13.95 3.96 8.44
N HIS A 213 -12.89 3.63 9.19
CA HIS A 213 -12.02 4.63 9.80
C HIS A 213 -11.39 5.53 8.74
N LEU A 214 -10.79 4.98 7.69
CA LEU A 214 -10.17 5.77 6.59
C LEU A 214 -11.22 6.64 5.87
N ILE A 215 -12.42 6.11 5.61
CA ILE A 215 -13.52 6.87 5.02
C ILE A 215 -13.92 8.04 5.94
N SER A 216 -14.08 7.79 7.23
CA SER A 216 -14.43 8.84 8.21
C SER A 216 -13.36 9.93 8.27
N ARG A 217 -12.08 9.56 8.26
CA ARG A 217 -10.97 10.53 8.25
C ARG A 217 -10.93 11.35 6.97
N ALA A 218 -11.17 10.71 5.80
CA ALA A 218 -11.22 11.40 4.52
C ALA A 218 -12.40 12.38 4.42
N LEU A 219 -13.57 12.01 4.96
CA LEU A 219 -14.70 12.93 5.07
C LEU A 219 -14.41 14.10 6.02
N LEU A 220 -13.79 13.82 7.16
CA LEU A 220 -13.39 14.87 8.11
C LEU A 220 -12.37 15.83 7.47
N HIS A 221 -11.39 15.31 6.72
CA HIS A 221 -10.45 16.14 5.96
C HIS A 221 -11.18 17.10 5.02
N ARG A 222 -12.11 16.56 4.22
CA ARG A 222 -12.82 17.32 3.18
C ARG A 222 -13.86 18.29 3.72
N TYR A 223 -14.60 17.91 4.75
CA TYR A 223 -15.78 18.64 5.27
C TYR A 223 -15.56 19.21 6.67
N ARG A 224 -14.30 19.46 7.04
CA ARG A 224 -13.89 19.95 8.36
C ARG A 224 -14.77 21.11 8.87
N ASP A 225 -15.08 22.05 7.98
CA ASP A 225 -15.83 23.28 8.30
C ASP A 225 -17.33 23.16 8.06
N ALA A 226 -17.78 22.11 7.37
CA ALA A 226 -19.19 21.94 6.97
C ALA A 226 -19.97 20.98 7.84
N GLY A 227 -19.32 20.38 8.85
CA GLY A 227 -19.89 19.35 9.72
C GLY A 227 -19.91 17.98 9.04
N THR A 228 -19.09 17.08 9.54
CA THR A 228 -19.11 15.66 9.19
C THR A 228 -20.10 14.92 10.08
N PRO A 229 -20.72 13.81 9.62
CA PRO A 229 -21.46 12.93 10.52
C PRO A 229 -20.57 12.45 11.65
N ASP A 230 -21.07 12.44 12.88
CA ASP A 230 -20.34 11.93 14.05
C ASP A 230 -19.98 10.45 13.90
N ALA A 231 -20.72 9.70 13.09
CA ALA A 231 -20.44 8.31 12.75
C ALA A 231 -20.98 7.96 11.36
N LEU A 232 -20.29 7.06 10.68
CA LEU A 232 -20.78 6.44 9.45
C LEU A 232 -21.96 5.52 9.78
N GLU A 233 -22.93 5.45 8.86
CA GLU A 233 -24.01 4.46 8.94
C GLU A 233 -23.41 3.04 8.97
N ALA A 234 -23.94 2.18 9.86
CA ALA A 234 -23.50 0.80 9.98
C ALA A 234 -23.89 0.00 8.72
N LEU A 235 -23.01 -0.88 8.28
CA LEU A 235 -23.27 -1.82 7.19
C LEU A 235 -23.41 -3.25 7.73
N GLU A 236 -24.05 -4.11 6.94
CA GLU A 236 -24.11 -5.55 7.19
C GLU A 236 -22.74 -6.19 6.87
N ASP A 237 -21.86 -6.26 7.89
CA ASP A 237 -20.47 -6.74 7.76
C ASP A 237 -20.32 -8.23 8.13
N GLN A 238 -21.36 -9.06 7.96
CA GLN A 238 -21.29 -10.48 8.34
C GLN A 238 -20.18 -11.21 7.58
N THR A 239 -20.12 -11.07 6.26
CA THR A 239 -19.13 -11.74 5.40
C THR A 239 -17.71 -11.29 5.74
N GLU A 240 -17.50 -10.00 5.92
CA GLU A 240 -16.22 -9.41 6.28
C GLU A 240 -15.77 -9.88 7.68
N THR A 241 -16.70 -9.95 8.63
CA THR A 241 -16.46 -10.43 9.99
C THR A 241 -16.10 -11.91 10.01
N GLU A 242 -16.76 -12.73 9.21
CA GLU A 242 -16.44 -14.15 9.05
C GLU A 242 -15.05 -14.32 8.43
N ALA A 243 -14.72 -13.55 7.37
CA ALA A 243 -13.41 -13.57 6.73
C ALA A 243 -12.30 -13.10 7.69
N HIS A 244 -12.54 -12.05 8.46
CA HIS A 244 -11.64 -11.57 9.51
C HIS A 244 -11.38 -12.66 10.56
N THR A 245 -12.45 -13.26 11.08
CA THR A 245 -12.36 -14.31 12.09
C THR A 245 -11.60 -15.53 11.58
N ALA A 246 -11.83 -15.92 10.34
CA ALA A 246 -11.12 -17.03 9.71
C ALA A 246 -9.61 -16.72 9.57
N ALA A 247 -9.25 -15.51 9.12
CA ALA A 247 -7.87 -15.05 9.00
C ALA A 247 -7.18 -14.97 10.37
N LEU A 248 -7.86 -14.47 11.39
CA LEU A 248 -7.35 -14.41 12.77
C LEU A 248 -7.04 -15.82 13.30
N ARG A 249 -7.95 -16.76 13.09
CA ARG A 249 -7.72 -18.18 13.48
C ARG A 249 -6.54 -18.79 12.74
N LEU A 250 -6.34 -18.45 11.46
CA LEU A 250 -5.19 -18.94 10.69
C LEU A 250 -3.87 -18.35 11.21
N ALA A 251 -3.84 -17.06 11.53
CA ALA A 251 -2.67 -16.40 12.09
C ALA A 251 -2.27 -16.98 13.46
N CYS A 252 -3.25 -17.21 14.35
CA CYS A 252 -3.01 -17.68 15.72
C CYS A 252 -2.85 -19.21 15.84
N ARG A 253 -2.77 -19.97 14.74
CA ARG A 253 -2.53 -21.41 14.80
C ARG A 253 -1.13 -21.72 15.34
N PRO A 254 -0.99 -22.60 16.36
CA PRO A 254 0.32 -23.01 16.84
C PRO A 254 1.17 -23.64 15.72
N ALA A 255 2.43 -23.28 15.63
CA ALA A 255 3.38 -23.73 14.60
C ALA A 255 3.55 -25.28 14.53
N GLY A 256 3.20 -26.03 15.58
CA GLY A 256 3.33 -27.48 15.67
C GLY A 256 2.33 -28.31 14.85
N ARG A 257 1.37 -27.71 14.16
CA ARG A 257 0.42 -28.39 13.25
C ARG A 257 0.53 -27.95 11.79
N ARG A 258 1.61 -27.32 11.41
CA ARG A 258 1.93 -27.17 9.99
C ARG A 258 2.29 -28.55 9.44
N ARG A 259 1.31 -29.32 8.99
CA ARG A 259 1.59 -30.29 7.93
C ARG A 259 2.27 -29.46 6.84
N ALA A 260 3.51 -29.82 6.49
CA ALA A 260 4.12 -29.35 5.27
C ALA A 260 3.13 -29.66 4.13
N ALA A 261 2.31 -28.69 3.81
CA ALA A 261 1.61 -28.69 2.55
C ALA A 261 2.71 -28.35 1.53
N THR A 262 3.46 -29.39 1.14
CA THR A 262 4.11 -29.45 -0.16
C THR A 262 2.99 -29.54 -1.19
N ALA A 263 2.16 -28.50 -1.26
CA ALA A 263 1.35 -28.23 -2.41
C ALA A 263 2.36 -27.93 -3.52
N ALA A 264 2.62 -28.92 -4.35
CA ALA A 264 3.37 -28.71 -5.57
C ALA A 264 2.72 -27.54 -6.30
N LEU A 265 3.48 -26.45 -6.42
CA LEU A 265 3.03 -25.26 -7.14
C LEU A 265 2.50 -25.72 -8.51
N PRO A 266 1.32 -25.24 -8.96
CA PRO A 266 0.75 -25.61 -10.23
C PRO A 266 1.78 -25.46 -11.34
N ARG A 267 1.76 -26.39 -12.33
CA ARG A 267 2.73 -26.39 -13.43
C ARG A 267 2.87 -25.06 -14.16
N TRP A 268 1.79 -24.26 -14.22
CA TRP A 268 1.77 -22.93 -14.84
C TRP A 268 2.58 -21.89 -14.05
N TRP A 269 2.75 -22.04 -12.72
CA TRP A 269 3.62 -21.17 -11.91
C TRP A 269 5.10 -21.37 -12.22
N ARG A 270 5.49 -22.61 -12.67
CA ARG A 270 6.88 -22.93 -13.03
C ARG A 270 7.25 -22.48 -14.45
N ALA A 271 6.29 -22.17 -15.30
CA ALA A 271 6.54 -21.77 -16.68
C ALA A 271 6.89 -20.27 -16.84
N GLY A 272 6.64 -19.43 -15.82
CA GLY A 272 6.96 -18.00 -15.85
C GLY A 272 8.38 -17.62 -15.43
N SER A 273 9.21 -18.58 -15.02
CA SER A 273 10.59 -18.33 -14.54
C SER A 273 11.70 -18.58 -15.58
N GLN A 274 11.36 -18.69 -16.87
CA GLN A 274 12.39 -18.64 -17.89
C GLN A 274 12.80 -17.19 -18.11
N ARG A 275 14.00 -16.86 -17.61
CA ARG A 275 14.70 -15.60 -17.93
C ARG A 275 14.81 -15.51 -19.45
N PRO A 276 14.48 -14.37 -20.10
CA PRO A 276 14.92 -14.13 -21.45
C PRO A 276 16.46 -14.11 -21.44
N ALA A 277 17.07 -14.82 -22.39
CA ALA A 277 18.51 -14.85 -22.57
C ALA A 277 19.05 -13.42 -22.67
N ALA A 278 20.16 -13.17 -22.00
CA ALA A 278 20.89 -11.92 -22.11
C ALA A 278 21.18 -11.62 -23.59
N VAL A 279 20.70 -10.47 -24.06
CA VAL A 279 21.09 -9.93 -25.36
C VAL A 279 22.48 -9.33 -25.14
N ASP A 280 23.47 -9.99 -25.70
CA ASP A 280 24.88 -9.56 -25.77
C ASP A 280 24.94 -8.30 -26.65
N LEU A 281 25.16 -7.15 -26.08
CA LEU A 281 25.49 -5.91 -26.76
C LEU A 281 27.01 -5.77 -26.72
N ALA A 282 27.69 -6.56 -27.57
CA ALA A 282 29.08 -6.36 -27.88
C ALA A 282 29.23 -5.90 -29.33
N ALA A 283 29.77 -4.70 -29.47
CA ALA A 283 30.58 -4.14 -30.54
C ALA A 283 30.25 -4.48 -32.02
N GLY A 284 29.99 -3.47 -32.78
CA GLY A 284 29.97 -3.51 -34.24
C GLY A 284 30.24 -2.11 -34.80
N ASP A 285 31.45 -2.03 -35.38
CA ASP A 285 32.12 -0.87 -35.96
C ASP A 285 31.33 -0.06 -36.99
N ASP A 286 31.76 1.20 -37.12
CA ASP A 286 31.65 2.12 -38.22
C ASP A 286 31.64 1.48 -39.61
N GLN A 287 30.73 1.87 -40.47
CA GLN A 287 31.07 2.41 -41.82
C GLN A 287 29.83 3.06 -42.47
N ALA A 288 30.05 4.32 -42.85
CA ALA A 288 29.20 5.13 -43.67
C ALA A 288 29.03 4.58 -45.08
N THR A 289 27.83 4.66 -45.67
CA THR A 289 27.64 5.12 -47.04
C THR A 289 26.14 5.50 -47.24
N GLY A 290 25.92 6.67 -47.84
CA GLY A 290 24.61 7.25 -48.07
C GLY A 290 23.84 6.64 -49.24
N ALA A 291 22.56 6.77 -49.20
CA ALA A 291 21.67 6.95 -50.35
C ALA A 291 20.31 7.42 -49.84
N GLY A 292 19.89 8.58 -50.26
CA GLY A 292 18.56 9.13 -49.98
C GLY A 292 17.46 8.42 -50.77
N MET A 293 16.27 8.42 -50.18
CA MET A 293 15.05 8.27 -50.96
C MET A 293 13.87 8.96 -50.24
N ALA A 294 13.20 9.77 -51.01
CA ALA A 294 12.09 10.64 -50.70
C ALA A 294 10.82 9.86 -50.29
N TRP A 295 10.08 10.40 -49.34
CA TRP A 295 8.67 10.02 -49.09
C TRP A 295 7.75 11.02 -49.79
N THR A 296 6.94 10.48 -50.69
CA THR A 296 5.76 11.17 -51.21
C THR A 296 4.52 10.64 -50.49
N SER A 297 3.67 11.57 -50.14
CA SER A 297 2.34 11.41 -49.51
C SER A 297 1.33 10.65 -50.39
N ARG A 298 0.59 9.75 -49.80
CA ARG A 298 -0.87 9.59 -49.97
C ARG A 298 -1.48 9.01 -48.71
#